data_0414835a8430c2f805314c1a814793c6
#
_entry.id   0414835a8430c2f805314c1a814793c6
#
_cell.length_a   1.000
_cell.length_b   1.000
_cell.length_c   1.000
_cell.angle_alpha   90.00
_cell.angle_beta   90.00
_cell.angle_gamma   90.00
#
_symmetry.space_group_name_H-M   'P 1'
#
loop_
_entity.id
_entity.type
_entity.pdbx_description
1 polymer ?
#
loop_
_entity_poly.entity_id
_entity_poly.type
_entity_poly.pdbx_seq_one_letter_code
_entity_poly.pdbx_strand_id
1 'polypeptide(L)'
;MEDKLIIGGREFNSRFILGSGKYSLDLIDSAVRYAGAETITLALRRAVGGQVENILDYIPEGVTLLPNTSGARNAEEAVRIARLSRECGCGDFVKIEVIRDSKYLLPDNQETIRATEILAKEGFIVMPYMYPDLNVARDLKNAGAACIMPLGSPIGSNKGLATKDFIQILIDEIDLPVIVDAGIGRPSQACEAIATAGDIPMMAQAFKQAIEAGRLAYLAKLGRVIEKGGVASSPLTGFLED
;
A
#
# COMPACT_ATOMS: atom_id res chain seq x y z
N MET A 1 3.88 -25.39 8.47
CA MET A 1 2.58 -24.69 8.41
C MET A 1 2.73 -23.59 7.36
N GLU A 2 1.99 -23.63 6.27
CA GLU A 2 2.04 -22.55 5.28
C GLU A 2 1.31 -21.35 5.89
N ASP A 3 2.04 -20.31 6.25
CA ASP A 3 1.53 -19.05 6.79
C ASP A 3 1.21 -18.10 5.64
N LYS A 4 0.02 -18.25 5.04
CA LYS A 4 -0.44 -17.44 3.90
C LYS A 4 -1.18 -16.19 4.37
N LEU A 5 -0.99 -15.09 3.66
CA LEU A 5 -1.79 -13.89 3.80
C LEU A 5 -3.04 -14.02 2.92
N ILE A 6 -4.23 -13.82 3.50
CA ILE A 6 -5.49 -13.85 2.75
C ILE A 6 -6.10 -12.45 2.72
N ILE A 7 -6.34 -11.91 1.53
CA ILE A 7 -6.99 -10.61 1.33
C ILE A 7 -8.11 -10.80 0.30
N GLY A 8 -9.34 -10.50 0.68
CA GLY A 8 -10.49 -10.62 -0.22
C GLY A 8 -10.69 -12.03 -0.80
N GLY A 9 -10.32 -13.06 -0.05
CA GLY A 9 -10.40 -14.45 -0.46
C GLY A 9 -9.22 -14.94 -1.34
N ARG A 10 -8.30 -14.07 -1.74
CA ARG A 10 -7.08 -14.44 -2.46
C ARG A 10 -5.93 -14.71 -1.49
N GLU A 11 -5.21 -15.80 -1.72
CA GLU A 11 -4.02 -16.18 -0.96
C GLU A 11 -2.75 -15.57 -1.54
N PHE A 12 -1.86 -15.09 -0.66
CA PHE A 12 -0.53 -14.57 -0.99
C PHE A 12 0.51 -15.25 -0.12
N ASN A 13 1.66 -15.60 -0.72
CA ASN A 13 2.82 -16.10 0.01
C ASN A 13 3.71 -14.95 0.49
N SER A 14 3.66 -13.82 -0.21
CA SER A 14 4.41 -12.62 0.13
C SER A 14 3.59 -11.66 0.99
N ARG A 15 4.25 -11.07 1.99
CA ARG A 15 3.70 -9.97 2.80
C ARG A 15 4.21 -8.60 2.33
N PHE A 16 4.85 -8.57 1.14
CA PHE A 16 5.39 -7.35 0.56
C PHE A 16 4.54 -6.85 -0.60
N ILE A 17 4.01 -5.62 -0.46
CA ILE A 17 3.31 -4.89 -1.51
C ILE A 17 4.24 -3.79 -2.02
N LEU A 18 4.57 -3.81 -3.31
CA LEU A 18 5.40 -2.78 -3.92
C LEU A 18 4.59 -1.54 -4.27
N GLY A 19 5.04 -0.37 -3.80
CA GLY A 19 4.55 0.93 -4.27
C GLY A 19 5.32 1.38 -5.51
N SER A 20 4.70 1.39 -6.69
CA SER A 20 5.39 1.74 -7.96
C SER A 20 5.42 3.25 -8.28
N GLY A 21 4.96 4.11 -7.38
CA GLY A 21 4.63 5.51 -7.67
C GLY A 21 5.74 6.40 -8.25
N LYS A 22 7.01 6.11 -7.98
CA LYS A 22 8.16 6.97 -8.38
C LYS A 22 9.36 6.20 -8.91
N TYR A 23 9.25 4.89 -9.08
CA TYR A 23 10.39 4.05 -9.38
C TYR A 23 10.51 3.76 -10.88
N SER A 24 11.74 3.43 -11.31
CA SER A 24 12.02 2.96 -12.67
C SER A 24 11.36 1.59 -12.90
N LEU A 25 11.10 1.27 -14.14
CA LEU A 25 10.54 -0.03 -14.54
C LEU A 25 11.43 -1.19 -14.10
N ASP A 26 12.77 -1.01 -14.10
CA ASP A 26 13.73 -2.00 -13.60
C ASP A 26 13.54 -2.36 -12.13
N LEU A 27 13.02 -1.43 -11.31
CA LEU A 27 12.72 -1.71 -9.92
C LEU A 27 11.55 -2.69 -9.76
N ILE A 28 10.57 -2.63 -10.66
CA ILE A 28 9.41 -3.54 -10.63
C ILE A 28 9.87 -4.98 -10.82
N ASP A 29 10.67 -5.23 -11.87
CA ASP A 29 11.25 -6.55 -12.12
C ASP A 29 12.10 -7.02 -10.94
N SER A 30 12.95 -6.15 -10.40
CA SER A 30 13.78 -6.45 -9.24
C SER A 30 12.97 -6.77 -7.99
N ALA A 31 11.88 -6.05 -7.72
CA ALA A 31 11.03 -6.29 -6.55
C ALA A 31 10.29 -7.63 -6.65
N VAL A 32 9.83 -8.00 -7.84
CA VAL A 32 9.20 -9.31 -8.06
C VAL A 32 10.22 -10.43 -7.92
N ARG A 33 11.36 -10.35 -8.61
CA ARG A 33 12.34 -11.45 -8.67
C ARG A 33 13.12 -11.64 -7.36
N TYR A 34 13.51 -10.55 -6.71
CA TYR A 34 14.42 -10.61 -5.55
C TYR A 34 13.74 -10.38 -4.20
N ALA A 35 12.66 -9.57 -4.16
CA ALA A 35 11.90 -9.35 -2.94
C ALA A 35 10.58 -10.15 -2.88
N GLY A 36 10.25 -10.90 -3.95
CA GLY A 36 9.06 -11.75 -4.00
C GLY A 36 7.75 -10.98 -3.92
N ALA A 37 7.68 -9.77 -4.47
CA ALA A 37 6.43 -9.01 -4.49
C ALA A 37 5.38 -9.71 -5.36
N GLU A 38 4.24 -10.07 -4.76
CA GLU A 38 3.10 -10.67 -5.46
C GLU A 38 1.98 -9.64 -5.72
N THR A 39 2.13 -8.42 -5.19
CA THR A 39 1.17 -7.32 -5.36
C THR A 39 1.92 -6.02 -5.63
N ILE A 40 1.47 -5.28 -6.65
CA ILE A 40 2.07 -4.01 -7.04
C ILE A 40 1.00 -2.93 -7.10
N THR A 41 1.19 -1.83 -6.34
CA THR A 41 0.32 -0.67 -6.48
C THR A 41 0.72 0.15 -7.70
N LEU A 42 -0.26 0.70 -8.41
CA LEU A 42 -0.03 1.56 -9.55
C LEU A 42 -1.08 2.68 -9.63
N ALA A 43 -0.67 3.84 -10.11
CA ALA A 43 -1.61 4.91 -10.44
C ALA A 43 -2.11 4.70 -11.88
N LEU A 44 -3.44 4.77 -12.08
CA LEU A 44 -4.10 4.53 -13.37
C LEU A 44 -3.42 5.26 -14.54
N ARG A 45 -2.96 6.48 -14.33
CA ARG A 45 -2.28 7.29 -15.35
C ARG A 45 -1.02 6.64 -15.94
N ARG A 46 -0.37 5.75 -15.21
CA ARG A 46 0.79 4.99 -15.70
C ARG A 46 0.40 3.77 -16.53
N ALA A 47 -0.86 3.34 -16.42
CA ALA A 47 -1.39 2.21 -17.16
C ALA A 47 -2.01 2.61 -18.52
N VAL A 48 -2.33 3.89 -18.74
CA VAL A 48 -3.16 4.34 -19.90
C VAL A 48 -2.45 5.38 -20.78
N GLY A 49 -1.24 5.81 -20.45
CA GLY A 49 -0.53 6.90 -21.17
C GLY A 49 0.07 6.49 -22.52
N GLY A 50 -0.49 6.96 -23.62
CA GLY A 50 -0.19 6.58 -25.02
C GLY A 50 1.16 7.03 -25.62
N GLN A 51 2.13 7.52 -24.86
CA GLN A 51 3.48 7.88 -25.33
C GLN A 51 4.62 7.54 -24.39
N VAL A 52 4.32 6.87 -23.28
CA VAL A 52 5.31 6.37 -22.32
C VAL A 52 5.11 4.87 -22.22
N GLU A 53 6.19 4.11 -22.09
CA GLU A 53 6.15 2.67 -21.84
C GLU A 53 5.08 2.33 -20.80
N ASN A 54 4.16 1.45 -21.17
CA ASN A 54 3.05 1.08 -20.28
C ASN A 54 3.62 0.25 -19.12
N ILE A 55 3.43 0.70 -17.91
CA ILE A 55 3.90 -0.02 -16.71
C ILE A 55 3.42 -1.47 -16.68
N LEU A 56 2.26 -1.77 -17.26
CA LEU A 56 1.69 -3.12 -17.31
C LEU A 56 2.56 -4.09 -18.12
N ASP A 57 3.31 -3.60 -19.11
CA ASP A 57 4.19 -4.44 -19.94
C ASP A 57 5.42 -4.95 -19.15
N TYR A 58 5.71 -4.33 -18.01
CA TYR A 58 6.85 -4.66 -17.14
C TYR A 58 6.44 -5.45 -15.88
N ILE A 59 5.15 -5.66 -15.67
CA ILE A 59 4.65 -6.44 -14.55
C ILE A 59 4.51 -7.90 -15.00
N PRO A 60 5.24 -8.84 -14.38
CA PRO A 60 5.14 -10.26 -14.74
C PRO A 60 3.74 -10.81 -14.55
N GLU A 61 3.37 -11.81 -15.37
CA GLU A 61 2.12 -12.54 -15.20
C GLU A 61 2.01 -13.16 -13.79
N GLY A 62 0.80 -13.18 -13.25
CA GLY A 62 0.52 -13.72 -11.92
C GLY A 62 0.65 -12.70 -10.78
N VAL A 63 1.28 -11.56 -11.00
CA VAL A 63 1.32 -10.47 -10.01
C VAL A 63 -0.06 -9.78 -9.93
N THR A 64 -0.53 -9.55 -8.71
CA THR A 64 -1.79 -8.83 -8.47
C THR A 64 -1.60 -7.34 -8.69
N LEU A 65 -2.39 -6.77 -9.60
CA LEU A 65 -2.47 -5.33 -9.78
C LEU A 65 -3.33 -4.74 -8.66
N LEU A 66 -2.80 -3.70 -8.01
CA LEU A 66 -3.49 -2.95 -6.98
C LEU A 66 -3.52 -1.46 -7.39
N PRO A 67 -4.41 -1.08 -8.34
CA PRO A 67 -4.53 0.32 -8.71
C PRO A 67 -4.91 1.15 -7.49
N ASN A 68 -4.30 2.33 -7.35
CA ASN A 68 -4.63 3.27 -6.30
C ASN A 68 -5.42 4.47 -6.85
N THR A 69 -6.19 5.10 -5.98
CA THR A 69 -6.97 6.30 -6.32
C THR A 69 -6.19 7.59 -6.05
N SER A 70 -4.86 7.53 -6.15
CA SER A 70 -3.99 8.68 -5.90
C SER A 70 -4.37 9.88 -6.76
N GLY A 71 -4.51 11.03 -6.10
CA GLY A 71 -4.99 12.27 -6.67
C GLY A 71 -6.45 12.57 -6.34
N ALA A 72 -7.23 11.60 -5.87
CA ALA A 72 -8.59 11.83 -5.40
C ALA A 72 -8.61 12.72 -4.14
N ARG A 73 -9.47 13.72 -4.13
CA ARG A 73 -9.66 14.65 -3.02
C ARG A 73 -10.97 14.41 -2.25
N ASN A 74 -11.80 13.53 -2.77
CA ASN A 74 -13.08 13.13 -2.19
C ASN A 74 -13.46 11.70 -2.62
N ALA A 75 -14.53 11.15 -2.05
CA ALA A 75 -15.01 9.81 -2.33
C ALA A 75 -15.44 9.63 -3.79
N GLU A 76 -16.11 10.61 -4.37
CA GLU A 76 -16.61 10.55 -5.75
C GLU A 76 -15.47 10.43 -6.76
N GLU A 77 -14.38 11.19 -6.57
CA GLU A 77 -13.17 11.09 -7.41
C GLU A 77 -12.51 9.72 -7.25
N ALA A 78 -12.39 9.20 -6.01
CA ALA A 78 -11.83 7.89 -5.74
C ALA A 78 -12.63 6.77 -6.41
N VAL A 79 -13.95 6.79 -6.28
CA VAL A 79 -14.87 5.82 -6.91
C VAL A 79 -14.73 5.86 -8.43
N ARG A 80 -14.67 7.04 -9.04
CA ARG A 80 -14.49 7.19 -10.49
C ARG A 80 -13.17 6.59 -10.96
N ILE A 81 -12.07 6.85 -10.27
CA ILE A 81 -10.75 6.30 -10.61
C ILE A 81 -10.76 4.76 -10.47
N ALA A 82 -11.36 4.23 -9.41
CA ALA A 82 -11.45 2.78 -9.22
C ALA A 82 -12.23 2.09 -10.34
N ARG A 83 -13.37 2.64 -10.74
CA ARG A 83 -14.17 2.11 -11.87
C ARG A 83 -13.38 2.15 -13.18
N LEU A 84 -12.69 3.26 -13.47
CA LEU A 84 -11.84 3.37 -14.65
C LEU A 84 -10.70 2.33 -14.63
N SER A 85 -10.08 2.06 -13.49
CA SER A 85 -9.02 1.05 -13.41
C SER A 85 -9.55 -0.36 -13.70
N ARG A 86 -10.75 -0.70 -13.26
CA ARG A 86 -11.43 -1.96 -13.59
C ARG A 86 -11.69 -2.07 -15.10
N GLU A 87 -12.22 -1.02 -15.71
CA GLU A 87 -12.46 -0.96 -17.17
C GLU A 87 -11.16 -1.08 -17.98
N CYS A 88 -10.03 -0.60 -17.44
CA CYS A 88 -8.71 -0.77 -18.03
C CYS A 88 -8.09 -2.16 -17.81
N GLY A 89 -8.83 -3.11 -17.22
CA GLY A 89 -8.37 -4.48 -17.02
C GLY A 89 -7.48 -4.70 -15.80
N CYS A 90 -7.42 -3.76 -14.84
CA CYS A 90 -6.61 -3.92 -13.64
C CYS A 90 -7.23 -4.88 -12.59
N GLY A 91 -8.42 -5.44 -12.85
CA GLY A 91 -9.10 -6.36 -11.95
C GLY A 91 -9.88 -5.64 -10.83
N ASP A 92 -10.24 -6.39 -9.79
CA ASP A 92 -11.16 -5.93 -8.74
C ASP A 92 -10.46 -5.40 -7.49
N PHE A 93 -9.17 -5.62 -7.33
CA PHE A 93 -8.42 -5.02 -6.23
C PHE A 93 -8.28 -3.52 -6.42
N VAL A 94 -8.47 -2.76 -5.36
CA VAL A 94 -8.26 -1.30 -5.38
C VAL A 94 -7.76 -0.78 -4.04
N LYS A 95 -6.72 0.05 -4.08
CA LYS A 95 -6.25 0.80 -2.92
C LYS A 95 -6.92 2.18 -2.91
N ILE A 96 -7.73 2.43 -1.90
CA ILE A 96 -8.34 3.76 -1.73
C ILE A 96 -7.35 4.70 -1.07
N GLU A 97 -7.09 5.79 -1.75
CA GLU A 97 -6.20 6.87 -1.30
C GLU A 97 -6.89 8.20 -1.59
N VAL A 98 -7.53 8.78 -0.57
CA VAL A 98 -8.17 10.10 -0.65
C VAL A 98 -7.37 11.09 0.19
N ILE A 99 -6.79 12.11 -0.46
CA ILE A 99 -5.86 13.05 0.17
C ILE A 99 -6.24 14.47 -0.23
N ARG A 100 -6.74 15.26 0.73
CA ARG A 100 -7.01 16.70 0.51
C ARG A 100 -5.77 17.58 0.71
N ASP A 101 -4.87 17.17 1.61
CA ASP A 101 -3.65 17.91 1.90
C ASP A 101 -2.47 17.42 1.07
N SER A 102 -2.06 18.18 0.06
CA SER A 102 -0.94 17.85 -0.82
C SER A 102 0.43 18.03 -0.18
N LYS A 103 0.52 18.65 1.01
CA LYS A 103 1.79 18.95 1.66
C LYS A 103 2.33 17.78 2.48
N TYR A 104 1.46 17.13 3.26
CA TYR A 104 1.85 16.02 4.13
C TYR A 104 1.31 14.68 3.67
N LEU A 105 0.39 14.68 2.70
CA LEU A 105 -0.22 13.50 2.10
C LEU A 105 -0.93 12.62 3.13
N LEU A 106 -1.65 13.26 4.06
CA LEU A 106 -2.42 12.56 5.07
C LEU A 106 -3.79 12.15 4.50
N PRO A 107 -4.25 10.92 4.80
CA PRO A 107 -5.52 10.42 4.29
C PRO A 107 -6.71 11.12 4.95
N ASP A 108 -7.78 11.31 4.17
CA ASP A 108 -9.08 11.71 4.66
C ASP A 108 -9.91 10.48 5.03
N ASN A 109 -9.97 10.16 6.31
CA ASN A 109 -10.62 8.95 6.78
C ASN A 109 -12.12 8.90 6.46
N GLN A 110 -12.84 10.04 6.52
CA GLN A 110 -14.28 10.09 6.26
C GLN A 110 -14.61 9.80 4.78
N GLU A 111 -13.88 10.44 3.90
CA GLU A 111 -14.03 10.22 2.46
C GLU A 111 -13.56 8.81 2.05
N THR A 112 -12.55 8.27 2.74
CA THR A 112 -12.09 6.89 2.56
C THR A 112 -13.18 5.88 2.94
N ILE A 113 -13.89 6.08 4.06
CA ILE A 113 -15.02 5.21 4.47
C ILE A 113 -16.13 5.26 3.41
N ARG A 114 -16.52 6.45 2.94
CA ARG A 114 -17.57 6.61 1.92
C ARG A 114 -17.21 5.91 0.61
N ALA A 115 -15.97 6.09 0.13
CA ALA A 115 -15.50 5.42 -1.08
C ALA A 115 -15.48 3.90 -0.92
N THR A 116 -15.03 3.41 0.26
CA THR A 116 -14.98 1.98 0.57
C THR A 116 -16.37 1.36 0.52
N GLU A 117 -17.37 1.98 1.16
CA GLU A 117 -18.75 1.47 1.18
C GLU A 117 -19.33 1.34 -0.23
N ILE A 118 -19.12 2.33 -1.09
CA ILE A 118 -19.62 2.31 -2.48
C ILE A 118 -18.94 1.18 -3.27
N LEU A 119 -17.62 1.12 -3.23
CA LEU A 119 -16.85 0.17 -4.04
C LEU A 119 -16.98 -1.27 -3.57
N ALA A 120 -17.08 -1.51 -2.26
CA ALA A 120 -17.33 -2.84 -1.72
C ALA A 120 -18.69 -3.40 -2.17
N LYS A 121 -19.74 -2.56 -2.21
CA LYS A 121 -21.06 -2.93 -2.76
C LYS A 121 -21.00 -3.24 -4.26
N GLU A 122 -20.05 -2.70 -4.98
CA GLU A 122 -19.80 -2.97 -6.40
C GLU A 122 -18.89 -4.18 -6.65
N GLY A 123 -18.52 -4.90 -5.60
CA GLY A 123 -17.70 -6.11 -5.68
C GLY A 123 -16.20 -5.85 -5.83
N PHE A 124 -15.71 -4.65 -5.50
CA PHE A 124 -14.28 -4.43 -5.40
C PHE A 124 -13.70 -5.04 -4.12
N ILE A 125 -12.46 -5.51 -4.19
CA ILE A 125 -11.65 -5.88 -3.03
C ILE A 125 -10.93 -4.62 -2.57
N VAL A 126 -11.53 -3.94 -1.60
CA VAL A 126 -11.14 -2.59 -1.19
C VAL A 126 -10.08 -2.63 -0.10
N MET A 127 -8.96 -1.95 -0.33
CA MET A 127 -7.81 -1.84 0.57
C MET A 127 -7.61 -0.34 0.91
N PRO A 128 -8.21 0.16 2.01
CA PRO A 128 -8.22 1.59 2.31
C PRO A 128 -6.97 2.06 3.06
N TYR A 129 -6.27 3.06 2.51
CA TYR A 129 -5.23 3.82 3.19
C TYR A 129 -5.86 4.80 4.18
N MET A 130 -5.43 4.74 5.46
CA MET A 130 -6.05 5.51 6.52
C MET A 130 -5.03 6.07 7.52
N TYR A 131 -5.38 7.16 8.20
CA TYR A 131 -4.73 7.55 9.44
C TYR A 131 -5.19 6.57 10.55
N PRO A 132 -4.28 5.98 11.36
CA PRO A 132 -4.63 4.93 12.31
C PRO A 132 -5.51 5.46 13.45
N ASP A 133 -6.78 5.08 13.39
CA ASP A 133 -7.82 5.34 14.36
C ASP A 133 -8.72 4.10 14.47
N LEU A 134 -8.97 3.62 15.68
CA LEU A 134 -9.70 2.38 15.91
C LEU A 134 -11.17 2.47 15.47
N ASN A 135 -11.84 3.61 15.69
CA ASN A 135 -13.24 3.76 15.29
C ASN A 135 -13.34 3.80 13.76
N VAL A 136 -12.44 4.51 13.10
CA VAL A 136 -12.34 4.53 11.64
C VAL A 136 -12.08 3.12 11.09
N ALA A 137 -11.22 2.34 11.71
CA ALA A 137 -10.96 0.96 11.30
C ALA A 137 -12.22 0.07 11.41
N ARG A 138 -13.01 0.24 12.47
CA ARG A 138 -14.31 -0.43 12.63
C ARG A 138 -15.32 0.00 11.57
N ASP A 139 -15.37 1.29 11.26
CA ASP A 139 -16.25 1.82 10.21
C ASP A 139 -15.85 1.29 8.83
N LEU A 140 -14.55 1.25 8.52
CA LEU A 140 -14.02 0.68 7.28
C LEU A 140 -14.34 -0.83 7.16
N LYS A 141 -14.19 -1.61 8.24
CA LYS A 141 -14.62 -3.00 8.27
C LYS A 141 -16.10 -3.14 7.96
N ASN A 142 -16.94 -2.34 8.60
CA ASN A 142 -18.39 -2.34 8.37
C ASN A 142 -18.76 -1.89 6.95
N ALA A 143 -17.96 -1.01 6.36
CA ALA A 143 -18.10 -0.57 4.97
C ALA A 143 -17.67 -1.64 3.95
N GLY A 144 -17.06 -2.75 4.39
CA GLY A 144 -16.69 -3.87 3.54
C GLY A 144 -15.22 -3.87 3.07
N ALA A 145 -14.32 -3.21 3.80
CA ALA A 145 -12.89 -3.27 3.53
C ALA A 145 -12.35 -4.70 3.64
N ALA A 146 -11.45 -5.09 2.75
CA ALA A 146 -10.81 -6.41 2.76
C ALA A 146 -9.58 -6.48 3.68
N CYS A 147 -9.03 -5.35 4.06
CA CYS A 147 -7.94 -5.18 5.02
C CYS A 147 -7.97 -3.75 5.56
N ILE A 148 -7.10 -3.43 6.52
CA ILE A 148 -6.86 -2.06 7.00
C ILE A 148 -5.43 -1.67 6.67
N MET A 149 -5.23 -0.48 6.05
CA MET A 149 -3.92 0.01 5.65
C MET A 149 -3.54 1.30 6.39
N PRO A 150 -3.16 1.20 7.69
CA PRO A 150 -2.75 2.37 8.45
C PRO A 150 -1.40 2.92 7.98
N LEU A 151 -1.25 4.25 7.94
CA LEU A 151 0.04 4.87 7.68
C LEU A 151 1.01 4.63 8.84
N GLY A 152 2.24 4.20 8.51
CA GLY A 152 3.34 4.14 9.48
C GLY A 152 3.94 5.53 9.76
N SER A 153 4.11 6.33 8.71
CA SER A 153 4.48 7.74 8.74
C SER A 153 4.17 8.37 7.38
N PRO A 154 4.22 9.71 7.23
CA PRO A 154 3.82 10.36 5.97
C PRO A 154 4.51 9.80 4.73
N ILE A 155 3.77 9.70 3.63
CA ILE A 155 4.23 9.15 2.35
C ILE A 155 5.59 9.74 1.95
N GLY A 156 6.56 8.89 1.63
CA GLY A 156 7.89 9.26 1.15
C GLY A 156 8.82 9.86 2.21
N SER A 157 8.44 9.84 3.49
CA SER A 157 9.26 10.41 4.58
C SER A 157 10.41 9.52 5.04
N ASN A 158 10.35 8.21 4.83
CA ASN A 158 11.29 7.20 5.33
C ASN A 158 11.46 7.22 6.87
N LYS A 159 10.45 7.71 7.60
CA LYS A 159 10.49 7.84 9.07
C LYS A 159 10.14 6.54 9.82
N GLY A 160 9.74 5.48 9.10
CA GLY A 160 9.36 4.19 9.68
C GLY A 160 7.99 4.22 10.35
N LEU A 161 7.87 3.55 11.48
CA LEU A 161 6.62 3.33 12.22
C LEU A 161 6.38 4.37 13.31
N ALA A 162 6.19 5.63 12.94
CA ALA A 162 5.88 6.69 13.89
C ALA A 162 4.52 6.50 14.60
N THR A 163 3.64 5.67 14.02
CA THR A 163 2.30 5.35 14.55
C THR A 163 2.21 3.93 15.12
N LYS A 164 3.32 3.32 15.50
CA LYS A 164 3.43 1.91 15.93
C LYS A 164 2.39 1.52 16.99
N ASP A 165 2.27 2.30 18.05
CA ASP A 165 1.37 1.98 19.15
C ASP A 165 -0.11 1.99 18.73
N PHE A 166 -0.49 2.89 17.83
CA PHE A 166 -1.84 2.91 17.25
C PHE A 166 -2.06 1.71 16.31
N ILE A 167 -1.06 1.32 15.52
CA ILE A 167 -1.12 0.14 14.66
C ILE A 167 -1.29 -1.12 15.52
N GLN A 168 -0.59 -1.22 16.66
CA GLN A 168 -0.75 -2.34 17.59
C GLN A 168 -2.21 -2.46 18.09
N ILE A 169 -2.83 -1.34 18.46
CA ILE A 169 -4.26 -1.33 18.85
C ILE A 169 -5.15 -1.86 17.73
N LEU A 170 -4.86 -1.50 16.46
CA LEU A 170 -5.63 -2.01 15.32
C LEU A 170 -5.45 -3.52 15.15
N ILE A 171 -4.24 -4.04 15.34
CA ILE A 171 -3.95 -5.48 15.25
C ILE A 171 -4.70 -6.24 16.34
N ASP A 172 -4.75 -5.70 17.55
CA ASP A 172 -5.39 -6.35 18.72
C ASP A 172 -6.93 -6.36 18.61
N GLU A 173 -7.52 -5.37 17.93
CA GLU A 173 -8.96 -5.09 17.97
C GLU A 173 -9.71 -5.37 16.64
N ILE A 174 -9.01 -5.52 15.53
CA ILE A 174 -9.62 -5.70 14.20
C ILE A 174 -9.23 -7.05 13.61
N ASP A 175 -10.23 -7.88 13.32
CA ASP A 175 -10.06 -9.21 12.72
C ASP A 175 -9.96 -9.17 11.19
N LEU A 176 -9.28 -8.15 10.65
CA LEU A 176 -8.88 -8.04 9.23
C LEU A 176 -7.35 -7.96 9.15
N PRO A 177 -6.76 -8.35 8.02
CA PRO A 177 -5.34 -8.11 7.79
C PRO A 177 -5.00 -6.64 7.97
N VAL A 178 -3.95 -6.34 8.74
CA VAL A 178 -3.42 -4.98 8.91
C VAL A 178 -2.13 -4.85 8.10
N ILE A 179 -2.11 -3.93 7.16
CA ILE A 179 -1.00 -3.71 6.23
C ILE A 179 -0.43 -2.32 6.48
N VAL A 180 0.79 -2.26 7.02
CA VAL A 180 1.44 -0.96 7.25
C VAL A 180 1.77 -0.31 5.91
N ASP A 181 1.25 0.89 5.70
CA ASP A 181 1.45 1.67 4.47
C ASP A 181 2.22 2.95 4.77
N ALA A 182 3.03 3.37 3.81
CA ALA A 182 3.84 4.58 3.86
C ALA A 182 4.91 4.65 4.98
N GLY A 183 5.92 5.43 4.73
CA GLY A 183 6.98 5.72 5.69
C GLY A 183 8.09 4.66 5.81
N ILE A 184 7.89 3.47 5.28
CA ILE A 184 8.89 2.40 5.30
C ILE A 184 9.95 2.68 4.24
N GLY A 185 11.20 2.86 4.68
CA GLY A 185 12.34 3.15 3.79
C GLY A 185 13.58 2.32 4.09
N ARG A 186 13.50 1.37 5.04
CA ARG A 186 14.61 0.51 5.45
C ARG A 186 14.13 -0.91 5.72
N PRO A 187 14.93 -1.95 5.44
CA PRO A 187 14.57 -3.33 5.75
C PRO A 187 14.27 -3.57 7.24
N SER A 188 15.00 -2.91 8.15
CA SER A 188 14.73 -2.99 9.60
C SER A 188 13.35 -2.48 9.99
N GLN A 189 12.84 -1.45 9.31
CA GLN A 189 11.50 -0.92 9.55
C GLN A 189 10.41 -1.89 9.03
N ALA A 190 10.67 -2.58 7.93
CA ALA A 190 9.78 -3.64 7.45
C ALA A 190 9.75 -4.83 8.42
N CYS A 191 10.91 -5.25 8.93
CA CYS A 191 10.98 -6.27 9.98
C CYS A 191 10.22 -5.84 11.24
N GLU A 192 10.36 -4.59 11.67
CA GLU A 192 9.64 -4.05 12.83
C GLU A 192 8.10 -4.08 12.60
N ALA A 193 7.64 -3.76 11.39
CA ALA A 193 6.22 -3.77 11.05
C ALA A 193 5.60 -5.19 11.11
N ILE A 194 6.38 -6.22 10.79
CA ILE A 194 5.91 -7.62 10.76
C ILE A 194 6.10 -8.30 12.12
N ALA A 195 7.08 -7.88 12.93
CA ALA A 195 7.47 -8.55 14.17
C ALA A 195 6.54 -8.20 15.34
N THR A 196 5.40 -8.89 15.42
CA THR A 196 4.54 -8.86 16.61
C THR A 196 4.38 -10.26 17.18
N ALA A 197 5.18 -10.59 18.21
CA ALA A 197 5.10 -11.75 19.09
C ALA A 197 5.60 -13.12 18.53
N GLY A 198 6.41 -13.80 19.30
CA GLY A 198 7.21 -14.80 18.84
C GLY A 198 7.50 -16.11 19.46
N ASP A 199 7.78 -17.01 18.59
CA ASP A 199 8.51 -18.24 18.77
C ASP A 199 10.03 -17.93 18.80
N ILE A 200 10.76 -18.40 19.84
CA ILE A 200 12.19 -18.08 20.04
C ILE A 200 13.09 -18.55 18.89
N PRO A 201 13.00 -19.81 18.40
CA PRO A 201 13.74 -20.27 17.23
C PRO A 201 13.46 -19.48 15.96
N MET A 202 12.19 -19.18 15.67
CA MET A 202 11.81 -18.37 14.53
C MET A 202 12.31 -16.92 14.66
N MET A 203 12.28 -16.35 15.87
CA MET A 203 12.83 -15.02 16.14
C MET A 203 14.34 -14.97 15.93
N ALA A 204 15.10 -16.01 16.34
CA ALA A 204 16.54 -16.09 16.09
C ALA A 204 16.86 -16.13 14.59
N GLN A 205 16.07 -16.84 13.79
CA GLN A 205 16.21 -16.87 12.34
C GLN A 205 15.88 -15.51 11.72
N ALA A 206 14.83 -14.83 12.20
CA ALA A 206 14.47 -13.49 11.75
C ALA A 206 15.57 -12.47 12.05
N PHE A 207 16.21 -12.53 13.24
CA PHE A 207 17.37 -11.69 13.56
C PHE A 207 18.55 -11.93 12.61
N LYS A 208 18.85 -13.18 12.28
CA LYS A 208 19.89 -13.50 11.30
C LYS A 208 19.59 -12.84 9.95
N GLN A 209 18.38 -13.03 9.43
CA GLN A 209 17.96 -12.45 8.15
C GLN A 209 17.95 -10.92 8.20
N ALA A 210 17.55 -10.31 9.31
CA ALA A 210 17.58 -8.86 9.49
C ALA A 210 19.01 -8.30 9.47
N ILE A 211 19.98 -8.99 10.07
CA ILE A 211 21.39 -8.60 10.03
C ILE A 211 21.92 -8.65 8.59
N GLU A 212 21.63 -9.73 7.88
CA GLU A 212 22.02 -9.89 6.47
C GLU A 212 21.38 -8.82 5.59
N ALA A 213 20.06 -8.57 5.74
CA ALA A 213 19.33 -7.52 5.05
C ALA A 213 19.89 -6.12 5.39
N GLY A 214 20.22 -5.86 6.65
CA GLY A 214 20.86 -4.61 7.08
C GLY A 214 22.20 -4.38 6.40
N ARG A 215 23.01 -5.43 6.25
CA ARG A 215 24.28 -5.34 5.52
C ARG A 215 24.10 -5.05 4.04
N LEU A 216 23.16 -5.72 3.39
CA LEU A 216 22.81 -5.48 1.98
C LEU A 216 22.30 -4.04 1.78
N ALA A 217 21.44 -3.56 2.66
CA ALA A 217 20.91 -2.21 2.60
C ALA A 217 22.01 -1.13 2.77
N TYR A 218 22.98 -1.37 3.66
CA TYR A 218 24.15 -0.51 3.81
C TYR A 218 24.98 -0.43 2.52
N LEU A 219 25.24 -1.58 1.90
CA LEU A 219 26.00 -1.65 0.64
C LEU A 219 25.25 -1.00 -0.53
N ALA A 220 23.91 -1.11 -0.55
CA ALA A 220 23.04 -0.51 -1.56
C ALA A 220 22.80 1.00 -1.35
N LYS A 221 23.28 1.60 -0.28
CA LYS A 221 23.06 3.01 0.10
C LYS A 221 21.60 3.36 0.34
N LEU A 222 21.17 3.27 1.60
CA LEU A 222 19.80 3.59 2.05
C LEU A 222 19.30 4.95 1.58
N GLY A 223 18.00 5.04 1.30
CA GLY A 223 17.32 6.28 0.99
C GLY A 223 17.38 7.28 2.16
N ARG A 224 17.44 8.56 1.81
CA ARG A 224 17.52 9.66 2.77
C ARG A 224 16.23 9.82 3.55
N VAL A 225 16.31 9.99 4.86
CA VAL A 225 15.19 10.45 5.69
C VAL A 225 14.92 11.92 5.40
N ILE A 226 13.67 12.29 5.15
CA ILE A 226 13.28 13.67 4.87
C ILE A 226 12.21 14.15 5.86
N GLU A 227 12.27 15.42 6.22
CA GLU A 227 11.37 16.07 7.18
C GLU A 227 9.93 16.18 6.67
N LYS A 228 9.78 16.54 5.41
CA LYS A 228 8.49 16.67 4.74
C LYS A 228 8.23 15.40 3.92
N GLY A 229 6.96 15.02 3.78
CA GLY A 229 6.57 13.91 2.91
C GLY A 229 7.06 14.08 1.48
N GLY A 230 7.19 12.98 0.76
CA GLY A 230 7.50 13.01 -0.67
C GLY A 230 6.35 13.62 -1.48
N VAL A 231 6.58 13.81 -2.78
CA VAL A 231 5.50 14.20 -3.70
C VAL A 231 4.67 12.95 -3.97
N ALA A 232 3.33 13.02 -3.84
CA ALA A 232 2.44 11.94 -4.26
C ALA A 232 2.72 11.53 -5.71
N SER A 233 2.36 10.32 -6.08
CA SER A 233 2.27 9.93 -7.49
C SER A 233 1.42 10.99 -8.16
N SER A 234 1.99 11.67 -9.16
CA SER A 234 1.41 12.90 -9.74
C SER A 234 -0.12 12.89 -9.82
N PRO A 235 -0.81 13.93 -9.36
CA PRO A 235 -2.26 14.00 -9.42
C PRO A 235 -2.76 13.84 -10.85
N LEU A 236 -3.92 13.22 -10.99
CA LEU A 236 -4.66 13.05 -12.24
C LEU A 236 -5.27 14.38 -12.70
N THR A 237 -4.48 15.43 -12.85
CA THR A 237 -5.00 16.78 -13.09
C THR A 237 -5.35 17.08 -14.55
N GLY A 238 -5.05 16.22 -15.51
CA GLY A 238 -5.23 16.56 -16.93
C GLY A 238 -6.49 16.02 -17.60
N PHE A 239 -7.21 15.05 -17.00
CA PHE A 239 -8.44 14.50 -17.61
C PHE A 239 -9.67 14.58 -16.68
N LEU A 240 -9.53 15.25 -15.55
CA LEU A 240 -10.64 15.50 -14.62
C LEU A 240 -11.17 16.94 -14.73
N GLU A 241 -10.53 17.79 -15.56
CA GLU A 241 -11.00 19.11 -15.86
C GLU A 241 -11.74 19.05 -17.22
N ASP A 242 -13.03 18.73 -17.16
CA ASP A 242 -14.10 19.14 -18.11
C ASP A 242 -15.45 19.04 -17.40
#